data_b9879399ff3d3977d8bc53fa37f4917d
#
_entry.id   b9879399ff3d3977d8bc53fa37f4917d
#
_cell.length_a   1.000
_cell.length_b   1.000
_cell.length_c   1.000
_cell.angle_alpha   90.00
_cell.angle_beta   90.00
_cell.angle_gamma   90.00
#
_symmetry.space_group_name_H-M   'P 1'
#
loop_
_entity.id
_entity.type
_entity.pdbx_description
1 polymer ?
#
loop_
_entity_poly.entity_id
_entity_poly.type
_entity_poly.pdbx_seq_one_letter_code
_entity_poly.pdbx_strand_id
1 'polypeptide(L)'
;NADTLLENPEVYIKKLCTNLNINFSTKMMKWPKGTIKDFGIWHTHWYHDIINSTEFSPSRNVIMNVPNEYEKIYTESLNIYEHMNQYSI
;
A
#
# COMPACT_ATOMS: atom_id res chain seq x y z
N ASN A 1 6.46 -3.31 -1.56
CA ASN A 1 5.48 -4.17 -0.91
C ASN A 1 4.61 -3.33 0.04
N ALA A 2 3.28 -3.39 -0.11
CA ALA A 2 2.36 -2.58 0.68
C ALA A 2 2.34 -2.99 2.16
N ASP A 3 2.40 -4.27 2.46
CA ASP A 3 2.37 -4.76 3.85
C ASP A 3 3.59 -4.26 4.63
N THR A 4 4.76 -4.37 4.04
CA THR A 4 6.01 -3.88 4.64
C THR A 4 6.01 -2.36 4.83
N LEU A 5 5.41 -1.62 3.88
CA LEU A 5 5.20 -0.18 4.03
C LEU A 5 4.30 0.12 5.24
N LEU A 6 3.20 -0.64 5.39
CA LEU A 6 2.23 -0.39 6.46
C LEU A 6 2.73 -0.83 7.85
N GLU A 7 3.71 -1.73 7.92
CA GLU A 7 4.39 -2.08 9.17
C GLU A 7 5.27 -0.94 9.71
N ASN A 8 5.98 -0.25 8.82
CA ASN A 8 6.89 0.85 9.17
C ASN A 8 6.84 1.99 8.15
N PRO A 9 5.73 2.73 8.07
CA PRO A 9 5.48 3.71 7.01
C PRO A 9 6.58 4.77 6.92
N GLU A 10 7.02 5.31 8.04
CA GLU A 10 8.02 6.38 8.05
C GLU A 10 9.37 5.93 7.47
N VAL A 11 9.81 4.73 7.82
CA VAL A 11 11.08 4.17 7.31
C VAL A 11 11.02 4.01 5.79
N TYR A 12 9.91 3.45 5.28
CA TYR A 12 9.76 3.20 3.85
C TYR A 12 9.54 4.48 3.04
N ILE A 13 8.78 5.44 3.55
CA ILE A 13 8.62 6.73 2.88
C ILE A 13 9.96 7.50 2.84
N LYS A 14 10.77 7.44 3.89
CA LYS A 14 12.13 8.01 3.88
C LYS A 14 13.02 7.35 2.82
N LYS A 15 13.02 6.01 2.72
CA LYS A 15 13.75 5.28 1.67
C LYS A 15 13.28 5.69 0.27
N LEU A 16 11.98 5.76 0.06
CA LEU A 16 11.40 6.20 -1.21
C LEU A 16 11.85 7.61 -1.56
N CYS A 17 11.77 8.54 -0.63
CA CYS A 17 12.23 9.91 -0.81
C CYS A 17 13.71 9.97 -1.20
N THR A 18 14.55 9.17 -0.55
CA THR A 18 15.98 9.07 -0.87
C THR A 18 16.18 8.58 -2.30
N ASN A 19 15.49 7.51 -2.70
CA ASN A 19 15.63 6.95 -4.05
C ASN A 19 15.15 7.89 -5.15
N LEU A 20 14.15 8.72 -4.84
CA LEU A 20 13.61 9.73 -5.77
C LEU A 20 14.32 11.07 -5.68
N ASN A 21 15.32 11.20 -4.82
CA ASN A 21 16.04 12.45 -4.55
C ASN A 21 15.12 13.62 -4.17
N ILE A 22 14.12 13.33 -3.32
CA ILE A 22 13.22 14.33 -2.74
C ILE A 22 13.35 14.37 -1.21
N ASN A 23 13.11 15.55 -0.63
CA ASN A 23 13.20 15.71 0.82
C ASN A 23 12.00 15.08 1.52
N PHE A 24 12.27 14.26 2.53
CA PHE A 24 11.21 13.75 3.41
C PHE A 24 10.60 14.88 4.24
N SER A 25 9.29 14.83 4.42
CA SER A 25 8.56 15.70 5.35
C SER A 25 7.60 14.87 6.21
N THR A 26 7.52 15.19 7.50
CA THR A 26 6.55 14.57 8.41
C THR A 26 5.09 14.78 7.97
N LYS A 27 4.82 15.80 7.16
CA LYS A 27 3.51 16.02 6.52
C LYS A 27 3.11 14.91 5.55
N MET A 28 4.06 14.09 5.08
CA MET A 28 3.78 12.92 4.23
C MET A 28 3.17 11.76 5.02
N MET A 29 3.23 11.81 6.36
CA MET A 29 2.74 10.74 7.23
C MET A 29 1.30 10.92 7.68
N LYS A 30 0.77 12.14 7.59
CA LYS A 30 -0.58 12.49 8.03
C LYS A 30 -1.24 13.45 7.06
N TRP A 31 -2.54 13.28 6.91
CA TRP A 31 -3.38 14.13 6.03
C TRP A 31 -4.70 14.47 6.70
N PRO A 32 -5.36 15.58 6.31
CA PRO A 32 -6.66 15.92 6.83
C PRO A 32 -7.73 14.92 6.34
N LYS A 33 -8.67 14.59 7.22
CA LYS A 33 -9.85 13.81 6.85
C LYS A 33 -10.71 14.59 5.84
N GLY A 34 -11.26 13.88 4.88
CA GLY A 34 -12.20 14.43 3.93
C GLY A 34 -11.77 14.28 2.47
N THR A 35 -12.56 14.87 1.59
CA THR A 35 -12.29 14.85 0.16
C THR A 35 -11.32 15.94 -0.24
N ILE A 36 -10.44 15.65 -1.18
CA ILE A 36 -9.64 16.65 -1.89
C ILE A 36 -10.18 16.86 -3.29
N LYS A 37 -10.05 18.08 -3.77
CA LYS A 37 -10.62 18.52 -5.06
C LYS A 37 -10.14 17.66 -6.24
N ASP A 38 -8.94 17.08 -6.13
CA ASP A 38 -8.29 16.31 -7.18
C ASP A 38 -8.68 14.81 -7.22
N PHE A 39 -9.55 14.34 -6.31
CA PHE A 39 -10.01 12.95 -6.31
C PHE A 39 -10.89 12.58 -7.49
N GLY A 40 -11.42 13.56 -8.23
CA GLY A 40 -12.28 13.33 -9.38
C GLY A 40 -13.66 12.76 -9.01
N ILE A 41 -14.40 12.32 -10.02
CA ILE A 41 -15.80 11.87 -9.87
C ILE A 41 -15.94 10.50 -9.19
N TRP A 42 -14.90 9.70 -9.20
CA TRP A 42 -14.93 8.33 -8.67
C TRP A 42 -14.71 8.23 -7.16
N HIS A 43 -14.39 9.33 -6.49
CA HIS A 43 -14.04 9.31 -5.07
C HIS A 43 -15.19 8.82 -4.18
N THR A 44 -16.44 9.07 -4.53
CA THR A 44 -17.61 8.63 -3.77
C THR A 44 -17.79 7.11 -3.74
N HIS A 45 -17.25 6.40 -4.73
CA HIS A 45 -17.38 4.95 -4.85
C HIS A 45 -16.14 4.17 -4.39
N TRP A 46 -14.94 4.73 -4.65
CA TRP A 46 -13.70 3.97 -4.51
C TRP A 46 -12.80 4.43 -3.35
N TYR A 47 -12.94 5.68 -2.90
CA TYR A 47 -12.00 6.27 -1.93
C TYR A 47 -12.58 6.42 -0.53
N HIS A 48 -13.60 5.63 -0.19
CA HIS A 48 -14.28 5.73 1.11
C HIS A 48 -13.31 5.60 2.29
N ASP A 49 -12.41 4.61 2.26
CA ASP A 49 -11.43 4.39 3.31
C ASP A 49 -10.39 5.52 3.37
N ILE A 50 -9.96 6.02 2.20
CA ILE A 50 -9.01 7.14 2.11
C ILE A 50 -9.61 8.43 2.66
N ILE A 51 -10.86 8.74 2.30
CA ILE A 51 -11.60 9.94 2.76
C ILE A 51 -11.74 9.95 4.28
N ASN A 52 -11.89 8.78 4.89
CA ASN A 52 -12.07 8.62 6.33
C ASN A 52 -10.76 8.42 7.11
N SER A 53 -9.64 8.24 6.42
CA SER A 53 -8.32 8.10 7.02
C SER A 53 -7.64 9.44 7.26
N THR A 54 -6.67 9.45 8.16
CA THR A 54 -5.81 10.61 8.46
C THR A 54 -4.33 10.25 8.49
N GLU A 55 -4.02 8.95 8.46
CA GLU A 55 -2.67 8.40 8.51
C GLU A 55 -2.67 6.96 7.95
N PHE A 56 -1.50 6.39 7.81
CA PHE A 56 -1.37 4.98 7.42
C PHE A 56 -1.98 4.07 8.46
N SER A 57 -2.80 3.12 8.02
CA SER A 57 -3.38 2.08 8.88
C SER A 57 -2.53 0.81 8.83
N PRO A 58 -2.43 0.04 9.92
CA PRO A 58 -1.77 -1.26 9.90
C PRO A 58 -2.34 -2.17 8.81
N SER A 59 -1.47 -3.01 8.24
CA SER A 59 -1.90 -4.04 7.29
C SER A 59 -2.90 -4.99 7.95
N ARG A 60 -3.95 -5.35 7.21
CA ARG A 60 -4.91 -6.37 7.65
C ARG A 60 -4.36 -7.73 7.24
N ASN A 61 -4.06 -8.58 8.21
CA ASN A 61 -3.72 -9.98 7.94
C ASN A 61 -4.98 -10.69 7.39
N VAL A 62 -5.04 -10.83 6.09
CA VAL A 62 -6.10 -11.62 5.43
C VAL A 62 -5.58 -13.04 5.25
N ILE A 63 -6.18 -14.00 5.96
CA ILE A 63 -5.93 -15.41 5.71
C ILE A 63 -6.67 -15.78 4.43
N MET A 64 -5.91 -16.02 3.36
CA MET A 64 -6.48 -16.43 2.09
C MET A 64 -6.59 -17.95 2.06
N ASN A 65 -7.81 -18.46 1.92
CA ASN A 65 -8.06 -19.87 1.64
C ASN A 65 -8.22 -20.03 0.12
N VAL A 66 -7.21 -20.63 -0.52
CA VAL A 66 -7.22 -20.84 -1.97
C VAL A 66 -7.91 -22.18 -2.27
N PRO A 67 -8.99 -22.19 -3.06
CA PRO A 67 -9.62 -23.46 -3.50
C PRO A 67 -8.62 -24.30 -4.29
N ASN A 68 -8.70 -25.64 -4.13
CA ASN A 68 -7.76 -26.59 -4.75
C ASN A 68 -7.66 -26.44 -6.27
N GLU A 69 -8.75 -26.07 -6.94
CA GLU A 69 -8.79 -25.86 -8.40
C GLU A 69 -7.87 -24.70 -8.87
N TYR A 70 -7.53 -23.75 -7.98
CA TYR A 70 -6.65 -22.60 -8.29
C TYR A 70 -5.25 -22.75 -7.69
N GLU A 71 -4.94 -23.83 -7.00
CA GLU A 71 -3.67 -24.00 -6.29
C GLU A 71 -2.45 -23.88 -7.22
N LYS A 72 -2.53 -24.43 -8.42
CA LYS A 72 -1.45 -24.34 -9.41
C LYS A 72 -1.19 -22.90 -9.83
N ILE A 73 -2.25 -22.16 -10.20
CA ILE A 73 -2.14 -20.73 -10.61
C ILE A 73 -1.65 -19.89 -9.44
N TYR A 74 -2.13 -20.17 -8.24
CA TYR A 74 -1.69 -19.46 -7.03
C TYR A 74 -0.20 -19.66 -6.78
N THR A 75 0.30 -20.91 -6.85
CA THR A 75 1.72 -21.21 -6.64
C THR A 75 2.61 -20.55 -7.69
N GLU A 76 2.21 -20.58 -8.96
CA GLU A 76 2.94 -19.90 -10.03
C GLU A 76 2.98 -18.37 -9.81
N SER A 77 1.86 -17.79 -9.42
CA SER A 77 1.75 -16.34 -9.13
C SER A 77 2.58 -15.96 -7.91
N LEU A 78 2.60 -16.79 -6.87
CA LEU A 78 3.42 -16.58 -5.68
C LEU A 78 4.91 -16.56 -6.01
N ASN A 79 5.38 -17.49 -6.82
CA ASN A 79 6.77 -17.52 -7.27
C ASN A 79 7.17 -16.24 -8.03
N ILE A 80 6.29 -15.75 -8.89
CA ILE A 80 6.51 -14.49 -9.61
C ILE A 80 6.55 -13.32 -8.62
N TYR A 81 5.60 -13.27 -7.69
CA TYR A 81 5.55 -12.23 -6.66
C TYR A 81 6.82 -12.22 -5.79
N GLU A 82 7.28 -13.37 -5.33
CA GLU A 82 8.51 -13.49 -4.53
C GLU A 82 9.74 -13.03 -5.33
N HIS A 83 9.82 -13.40 -6.61
CA HIS A 83 10.87 -12.91 -7.49
C HIS A 83 10.85 -11.39 -7.63
N MET A 84 9.68 -10.79 -7.82
CA MET A 84 9.54 -9.34 -7.92
C MET A 84 9.83 -8.64 -6.58
N ASN A 85 9.46 -9.26 -5.47
CA ASN A 85 9.60 -8.69 -4.14
C ASN A 85 11.07 -8.44 -3.73
N GLN A 86 12.03 -9.20 -4.28
CA GLN A 86 13.46 -8.96 -4.06
C GLN A 86 13.95 -7.60 -4.61
N TYR A 87 13.21 -6.99 -5.54
CA TYR A 87 13.49 -5.65 -6.08
C TYR A 87 12.68 -4.55 -5.36
N SER A 88 11.88 -4.91 -4.36
CA SER A 88 11.12 -3.92 -3.58
C SER A 88 12.06 -3.09 -2.70
N ILE A 89 11.63 -1.89 -2.44
CA ILE A 89 12.38 -0.95 -1.58
C ILE A 89 12.42 -1.45 -0.14
#